data_efcf2cb750d0073a17af6a55f0c1749a
#
_entry.id   efcf2cb750d0073a17af6a55f0c1749a
#
_cell.length_a   1.000
_cell.length_b   1.000
_cell.length_c   1.000
_cell.angle_alpha   90.00
_cell.angle_beta   90.00
_cell.angle_gamma   90.00
#
_symmetry.space_group_name_H-M   'P 1'
#
loop_
_entity.id
_entity.type
_entity.pdbx_description
1 polymer ?
#
loop_
_entity_poly.entity_id
_entity_poly.type
_entity_poly.pdbx_seq_one_letter_code
_entity_poly.pdbx_strand_id
1 'polypeptide(L)'
;MADKITTASAAWLTDPTVFAVNRTPAHSNHVTFSHIPAIGEPSDLKQSLDGEWRVEMVQASDIDLEEEPFAAEDFDDSAFGRIDVPSHLQNAGYMNHKYVNIQYPWDGHENPQEPNVPETNHVALYRRTFTVAERLDAARQNGGTVSITFHGMATAIYVWVNGVFVGYGEDGY
;
A
#
# COMPACT_ATOMS: atom_id res chain seq x y z
N MET A 1 4.54 -24.31 0.97
CA MET A 1 4.17 -22.88 1.06
C MET A 1 2.81 -22.83 1.70
N ALA A 2 2.59 -21.93 2.67
CA ALA A 2 1.23 -21.70 3.15
C ALA A 2 0.37 -21.18 1.98
N ASP A 3 -0.89 -21.57 1.92
CA ASP A 3 -1.82 -21.07 0.90
C ASP A 3 -1.93 -19.55 1.06
N LYS A 4 -1.83 -18.83 -0.06
CA LYS A 4 -2.00 -17.39 -0.06
C LYS A 4 -3.45 -17.04 0.25
N ILE A 5 -3.65 -16.09 1.15
CA ILE A 5 -4.95 -15.48 1.40
C ILE A 5 -5.29 -14.60 0.20
N THR A 6 -6.47 -14.77 -0.36
CA THR A 6 -6.90 -14.08 -1.59
C THR A 6 -8.00 -13.05 -1.38
N THR A 7 -8.52 -12.94 -0.16
CA THR A 7 -9.57 -11.99 0.24
C THR A 7 -9.06 -11.12 1.38
N ALA A 8 -9.23 -9.82 1.26
CA ALA A 8 -8.93 -8.87 2.33
C ALA A 8 -9.94 -8.99 3.48
N SER A 9 -9.59 -8.56 4.68
CA SER A 9 -10.52 -8.51 5.81
C SER A 9 -10.28 -7.27 6.67
N ALA A 10 -11.35 -6.54 6.98
CA ALA A 10 -11.30 -5.41 7.90
C ALA A 10 -11.00 -5.82 9.35
N ALA A 11 -11.28 -7.08 9.71
CA ALA A 11 -11.01 -7.60 11.05
C ALA A 11 -9.53 -7.56 11.44
N TRP A 12 -8.61 -7.50 10.46
CA TRP A 12 -7.17 -7.40 10.75
C TRP A 12 -6.81 -6.08 11.43
N LEU A 13 -7.52 -4.98 11.13
CA LEU A 13 -7.29 -3.67 11.76
C LEU A 13 -7.56 -3.65 13.28
N THR A 14 -8.30 -4.63 13.79
CA THR A 14 -8.67 -4.74 15.20
C THR A 14 -8.08 -5.99 15.88
N ASP A 15 -7.26 -6.76 15.16
CA ASP A 15 -6.58 -7.93 15.68
C ASP A 15 -5.07 -7.65 15.80
N PRO A 16 -4.56 -7.33 17.00
CA PRO A 16 -3.15 -6.99 17.21
C PRO A 16 -2.18 -8.15 16.93
N THR A 17 -2.68 -9.34 16.62
CA THR A 17 -1.86 -10.49 16.23
C THR A 17 -1.66 -10.57 14.72
N VAL A 18 -2.41 -9.80 13.93
CA VAL A 18 -2.36 -9.78 12.46
C VAL A 18 -1.83 -8.44 11.98
N PHE A 19 -0.54 -8.30 11.83
CA PHE A 19 0.13 -7.10 11.32
C PHE A 19 0.70 -7.27 9.90
N ALA A 20 0.59 -8.46 9.32
CA ALA A 20 1.05 -8.75 7.97
C ALA A 20 0.36 -9.98 7.38
N VAL A 21 -0.13 -9.88 6.15
CA VAL A 21 -0.70 -10.99 5.38
C VAL A 21 -0.06 -11.03 4.00
N ASN A 22 0.36 -12.22 3.56
CA ASN A 22 1.07 -12.44 2.27
C ASN A 22 2.36 -11.61 2.11
N ARG A 23 2.83 -10.96 3.15
CA ARG A 23 4.06 -10.17 3.16
C ARG A 23 5.26 -11.11 3.26
N THR A 24 6.36 -10.77 2.58
CA THR A 24 7.63 -11.46 2.80
C THR A 24 8.13 -11.22 4.21
N PRO A 25 8.78 -12.21 4.86
CA PRO A 25 9.41 -12.00 6.15
C PRO A 25 10.36 -10.80 6.14
N ALA A 26 10.55 -10.17 7.29
CA ALA A 26 11.49 -9.06 7.44
C ALA A 26 12.88 -9.47 6.93
N HIS A 27 13.47 -8.65 6.10
CA HIS A 27 14.78 -8.87 5.47
C HIS A 27 15.47 -7.55 5.23
N SER A 28 16.78 -7.57 5.09
CA SER A 28 17.52 -6.38 4.68
C SER A 28 17.25 -6.04 3.22
N ASN A 29 17.23 -4.75 2.91
CA ASN A 29 17.07 -4.28 1.53
C ASN A 29 18.30 -4.69 0.73
N HIS A 30 18.11 -5.60 -0.20
CA HIS A 30 19.10 -5.98 -1.19
C HIS A 30 18.77 -5.34 -2.53
N VAL A 31 19.79 -4.88 -3.21
CA VAL A 31 19.68 -4.45 -4.60
C VAL A 31 20.25 -5.56 -5.47
N THR A 32 19.39 -6.14 -6.30
CA THR A 32 19.75 -7.24 -7.20
C THR A 32 20.04 -6.71 -8.59
N PHE A 33 21.02 -7.28 -9.27
CA PHE A 33 21.39 -6.95 -10.64
C PHE A 33 21.47 -8.24 -11.47
N SER A 34 21.19 -8.14 -12.75
CA SER A 34 21.39 -9.27 -13.69
C SER A 34 22.86 -9.49 -14.07
N HIS A 35 23.73 -8.55 -13.71
CA HIS A 35 25.17 -8.54 -14.03
C HIS A 35 25.97 -7.92 -12.89
N ILE A 36 27.31 -7.88 -13.02
CA ILE A 36 28.17 -7.15 -12.07
C ILE A 36 28.06 -5.66 -12.37
N PRO A 37 27.48 -4.83 -11.48
CA PRO A 37 27.24 -3.43 -11.77
C PRO A 37 28.51 -2.58 -11.67
N ALA A 38 28.55 -1.49 -12.40
CA ALA A 38 29.50 -0.40 -12.14
C ALA A 38 29.13 0.34 -10.84
N ILE A 39 30.10 1.06 -10.26
CA ILE A 39 29.86 1.86 -9.04
C ILE A 39 28.82 2.94 -9.35
N GLY A 40 27.71 2.95 -8.59
CA GLY A 40 26.63 3.91 -8.73
C GLY A 40 25.63 3.58 -9.83
N GLU A 41 25.75 2.43 -10.48
CA GLU A 41 24.80 1.98 -11.49
C GLU A 41 23.46 1.62 -10.82
N PRO A 42 22.31 2.09 -11.34
CA PRO A 42 21.00 1.67 -10.85
C PRO A 42 20.71 0.22 -11.24
N SER A 43 19.96 -0.49 -10.40
CA SER A 43 19.56 -1.87 -10.70
C SER A 43 18.67 -1.93 -11.94
N ASP A 44 19.03 -2.83 -12.83
CA ASP A 44 18.22 -3.20 -14.00
C ASP A 44 17.06 -4.17 -13.67
N LEU A 45 17.03 -4.69 -12.45
CA LEU A 45 15.96 -5.55 -11.91
C LEU A 45 15.07 -4.80 -10.90
N LYS A 46 15.05 -3.47 -10.97
CA LYS A 46 14.17 -2.61 -10.17
C LYS A 46 13.43 -1.65 -11.08
N GLN A 47 12.14 -1.49 -10.84
CA GLN A 47 11.30 -0.49 -11.48
C GLN A 47 10.67 0.40 -10.39
N SER A 48 10.84 1.73 -10.49
CA SER A 48 10.13 2.66 -9.62
C SER A 48 8.68 2.80 -10.05
N LEU A 49 7.80 2.88 -9.06
CA LEU A 49 6.41 3.28 -9.22
C LEU A 49 6.17 4.69 -8.67
N ASP A 50 7.23 5.48 -8.44
CA ASP A 50 7.13 6.89 -8.09
C ASP A 50 6.50 7.71 -9.21
N GLY A 51 5.91 8.84 -8.86
CA GLY A 51 5.25 9.75 -9.78
C GLY A 51 3.75 9.83 -9.57
N GLU A 52 2.98 10.24 -10.57
CA GLU A 52 1.56 10.51 -10.46
C GLU A 52 0.73 9.23 -10.25
N TRP A 53 -0.12 9.26 -9.23
CA TRP A 53 -1.14 8.26 -8.91
C TRP A 53 -2.52 8.92 -8.88
N ARG A 54 -3.56 8.13 -9.07
CA ARG A 54 -4.93 8.51 -8.74
C ARG A 54 -5.16 8.32 -7.25
N VAL A 55 -5.91 9.24 -6.62
CA VAL A 55 -6.25 9.15 -5.19
C VAL A 55 -7.66 9.65 -4.93
N GLU A 56 -8.39 8.94 -4.05
CA GLU A 56 -9.67 9.36 -3.51
C GLU A 56 -9.68 9.15 -2.00
N MET A 57 -10.26 10.11 -1.27
CA MET A 57 -10.40 10.02 0.19
C MET A 57 -11.81 9.62 0.55
N VAL A 58 -11.94 8.55 1.31
CA VAL A 58 -13.23 8.00 1.75
C VAL A 58 -13.24 7.75 3.25
N GLN A 59 -14.42 7.56 3.84
CA GLN A 59 -14.53 7.08 5.22
C GLN A 59 -14.35 5.56 5.22
N ALA A 60 -13.71 5.03 6.25
CA ALA A 60 -13.52 3.57 6.38
C ALA A 60 -14.86 2.82 6.46
N SER A 61 -15.91 3.46 7.00
CA SER A 61 -17.27 2.92 7.04
C SER A 61 -17.91 2.70 5.67
N ASP A 62 -17.39 3.38 4.65
CA ASP A 62 -17.96 3.35 3.29
C ASP A 62 -17.27 2.30 2.40
N ILE A 63 -16.32 1.54 2.97
CA ILE A 63 -15.54 0.53 2.26
C ILE A 63 -15.93 -0.87 2.72
N ASP A 64 -16.20 -1.74 1.76
CA ASP A 64 -16.23 -3.18 1.97
C ASP A 64 -14.98 -3.81 1.37
N LEU A 65 -13.99 -4.13 2.22
CA LEU A 65 -12.72 -4.70 1.77
C LEU A 65 -12.83 -6.08 1.14
N GLU A 66 -13.92 -6.80 1.36
CA GLU A 66 -14.14 -8.14 0.79
C GLU A 66 -14.68 -8.06 -0.64
N GLU A 67 -15.50 -7.02 -0.93
CA GLU A 67 -16.13 -6.79 -2.25
C GLU A 67 -15.73 -5.43 -2.83
N GLU A 68 -14.52 -4.96 -2.59
CA GLU A 68 -14.12 -3.59 -2.91
C GLU A 68 -14.03 -3.32 -4.42
N PRO A 69 -14.99 -2.58 -4.99
CA PRO A 69 -15.09 -2.40 -6.44
C PRO A 69 -13.92 -1.58 -7.01
N PHE A 70 -13.30 -0.68 -6.21
CA PHE A 70 -12.19 0.14 -6.70
C PHE A 70 -10.95 -0.68 -7.08
N ALA A 71 -10.85 -1.93 -6.61
CA ALA A 71 -9.76 -2.83 -6.92
C ALA A 71 -9.87 -3.45 -8.33
N ALA A 72 -11.06 -3.42 -8.94
CA ALA A 72 -11.28 -3.98 -10.26
C ALA A 72 -10.42 -3.30 -11.35
N GLU A 73 -9.99 -4.06 -12.35
CA GLU A 73 -9.17 -3.52 -13.44
C GLU A 73 -9.93 -2.46 -14.27
N ASP A 74 -11.21 -2.66 -14.48
CA ASP A 74 -12.10 -1.82 -15.28
C ASP A 74 -12.83 -0.73 -14.47
N PHE A 75 -12.45 -0.54 -13.19
CA PHE A 75 -13.01 0.52 -12.37
C PHE A 75 -12.73 1.89 -12.97
N ASP A 76 -13.76 2.71 -13.12
CA ASP A 76 -13.64 4.09 -13.59
C ASP A 76 -13.13 5.02 -12.48
N ASP A 77 -11.84 5.30 -12.49
CA ASP A 77 -11.19 6.22 -11.57
C ASP A 77 -11.07 7.66 -12.12
N SER A 78 -11.83 8.01 -13.16
CA SER A 78 -11.76 9.33 -13.79
C SER A 78 -12.11 10.48 -12.85
N ALA A 79 -12.94 10.23 -11.84
CA ALA A 79 -13.30 11.18 -10.79
C ALA A 79 -12.24 11.33 -9.69
N PHE A 80 -11.29 10.39 -9.57
CA PHE A 80 -10.24 10.47 -8.57
C PHE A 80 -9.33 11.67 -8.82
N GLY A 81 -8.85 12.28 -7.74
CA GLY A 81 -7.80 13.28 -7.78
C GLY A 81 -6.45 12.69 -8.20
N ARG A 82 -5.41 13.52 -8.14
CA ARG A 82 -4.04 13.14 -8.50
C ARG A 82 -3.09 13.51 -7.39
N ILE A 83 -2.12 12.64 -7.12
CA ILE A 83 -1.07 12.85 -6.14
C ILE A 83 0.25 12.31 -6.65
N ASP A 84 1.32 13.06 -6.43
CA ASP A 84 2.66 12.55 -6.66
C ASP A 84 3.09 11.64 -5.50
N VAL A 85 3.59 10.46 -5.81
CA VAL A 85 4.15 9.51 -4.83
C VAL A 85 5.67 9.45 -5.04
N PRO A 86 6.47 9.58 -3.98
CA PRO A 86 6.10 9.73 -2.56
C PRO A 86 5.66 11.15 -2.20
N SER A 87 4.59 11.28 -1.42
CA SER A 87 4.21 12.54 -0.76
C SER A 87 3.30 12.27 0.45
N HIS A 88 3.01 13.34 1.19
CA HIS A 88 2.05 13.30 2.28
C HIS A 88 0.69 13.83 1.81
N LEU A 89 -0.40 13.15 2.15
CA LEU A 89 -1.77 13.57 1.83
C LEU A 89 -2.08 14.99 2.31
N GLN A 90 -1.53 15.39 3.46
CA GLN A 90 -1.69 16.72 4.01
C GLN A 90 -1.03 17.78 3.10
N ASN A 91 0.17 17.52 2.62
CA ASN A 91 0.88 18.46 1.73
C ASN A 91 0.24 18.55 0.34
N ALA A 92 -0.40 17.46 -0.09
CA ALA A 92 -1.15 17.43 -1.34
C ALA A 92 -2.57 18.02 -1.23
N GLY A 93 -3.00 18.43 -0.03
CA GLY A 93 -4.29 19.08 0.21
C GLY A 93 -5.48 18.12 0.40
N TYR A 94 -5.22 16.81 0.54
CA TYR A 94 -6.27 15.80 0.76
C TYR A 94 -6.67 15.64 2.22
N MET A 95 -5.83 16.08 3.15
CA MET A 95 -6.09 16.05 4.58
C MET A 95 -5.62 17.34 5.25
N ASN A 96 -6.22 17.67 6.37
CA ASN A 96 -5.76 18.78 7.21
C ASN A 96 -4.46 18.41 7.92
N HIS A 97 -3.56 19.38 8.07
CA HIS A 97 -2.40 19.23 8.94
C HIS A 97 -2.85 19.10 10.39
N LYS A 98 -2.35 18.10 11.09
CA LYS A 98 -2.55 17.92 12.53
C LYS A 98 -1.19 17.96 13.22
N TYR A 99 -1.08 18.77 14.26
CA TYR A 99 0.12 18.80 15.10
C TYR A 99 -0.06 17.83 16.26
N VAL A 100 0.58 16.66 16.15
CA VAL A 100 0.44 15.56 17.11
C VAL A 100 1.82 15.10 17.56
N ASN A 101 2.46 15.84 18.49
CA ASN A 101 3.79 15.49 18.99
C ASN A 101 3.76 14.55 20.22
N ILE A 102 2.67 14.56 20.98
CA ILE A 102 2.48 13.76 22.20
C ILE A 102 1.08 13.16 22.31
N GLN A 103 0.26 13.31 21.31
CA GLN A 103 -1.15 12.90 21.28
C GLN A 103 -1.44 12.06 20.04
N TYR A 104 -2.47 11.24 20.12
CA TYR A 104 -3.01 10.57 18.94
C TYR A 104 -3.92 11.53 18.14
N PRO A 105 -4.08 11.32 16.82
CA PRO A 105 -4.90 12.20 15.97
C PRO A 105 -6.36 12.32 16.38
N TRP A 106 -6.88 11.38 17.16
CA TRP A 106 -8.26 11.35 17.68
C TRP A 106 -8.42 11.93 19.08
N ASP A 107 -7.33 12.23 19.79
CA ASP A 107 -7.40 12.77 21.15
C ASP A 107 -8.21 14.05 21.21
N GLY A 108 -9.15 14.11 22.17
CA GLY A 108 -10.06 15.22 22.36
C GLY A 108 -11.31 15.21 21.45
N HIS A 109 -11.43 14.24 20.54
CA HIS A 109 -12.59 14.07 19.67
C HIS A 109 -13.25 12.71 19.90
N GLU A 110 -12.44 11.68 20.01
CA GLU A 110 -12.88 10.31 20.22
C GLU A 110 -12.02 9.66 21.30
N ASN A 111 -12.53 8.58 21.88
CA ASN A 111 -11.81 7.77 22.84
C ASN A 111 -11.97 6.28 22.49
N PRO A 112 -11.35 5.85 21.39
CA PRO A 112 -11.40 4.45 20.96
C PRO A 112 -10.77 3.57 22.03
N GLN A 113 -11.43 2.47 22.37
CA GLN A 113 -10.91 1.47 23.29
C GLN A 113 -10.24 0.36 22.49
N GLU A 114 -9.02 0.03 22.83
CA GLU A 114 -8.30 -1.07 22.18
C GLU A 114 -9.11 -2.38 22.20
N PRO A 115 -9.13 -3.12 21.12
CA PRO A 115 -8.38 -2.96 19.86
C PRO A 115 -9.13 -2.17 18.78
N ASN A 116 -10.18 -1.40 19.12
CA ASN A 116 -11.01 -0.72 18.13
C ASN A 116 -10.28 0.48 17.52
N VAL A 117 -10.51 0.68 16.23
CA VAL A 117 -10.05 1.88 15.51
C VAL A 117 -11.02 3.05 15.76
N PRO A 118 -10.58 4.33 15.58
CA PRO A 118 -11.47 5.48 15.65
C PRO A 118 -12.64 5.38 14.66
N GLU A 119 -13.82 5.90 15.04
CA GLU A 119 -14.98 5.96 14.14
C GLU A 119 -14.70 6.89 12.95
N THR A 120 -14.05 8.03 13.22
CA THR A 120 -13.59 8.96 12.17
C THR A 120 -12.27 8.48 11.58
N ASN A 121 -12.32 7.46 10.77
CA ASN A 121 -11.16 6.88 10.11
C ASN A 121 -11.23 7.11 8.59
N HIS A 122 -10.25 7.83 8.06
CA HIS A 122 -10.16 8.11 6.62
C HIS A 122 -9.24 7.09 5.94
N VAL A 123 -9.66 6.67 4.78
CA VAL A 123 -8.89 5.78 3.92
C VAL A 123 -8.59 6.46 2.60
N ALA A 124 -7.36 6.37 2.15
CA ALA A 124 -6.95 6.85 0.83
C ALA A 124 -6.90 5.67 -0.15
N LEU A 125 -7.74 5.72 -1.16
CA LEU A 125 -7.77 4.78 -2.26
C LEU A 125 -6.77 5.25 -3.32
N TYR A 126 -5.66 4.54 -3.46
CA TYR A 126 -4.64 4.83 -4.47
C TYR A 126 -4.76 3.88 -5.66
N ARG A 127 -4.72 4.43 -6.87
CA ARG A 127 -4.72 3.63 -8.09
C ARG A 127 -3.61 4.08 -9.05
N ARG A 128 -2.99 3.11 -9.70
CA ARG A 128 -2.03 3.36 -10.77
C ARG A 128 -1.99 2.20 -11.75
N THR A 129 -2.01 2.52 -13.02
CA THR A 129 -1.71 1.56 -14.09
C THR A 129 -0.23 1.68 -14.46
N PHE A 130 0.43 0.56 -14.65
CA PHE A 130 1.83 0.52 -15.10
C PHE A 130 2.11 -0.73 -15.92
N THR A 131 3.13 -0.66 -16.75
CA THR A 131 3.65 -1.82 -17.49
C THR A 131 4.90 -2.30 -16.78
N VAL A 132 4.97 -3.61 -16.51
CA VAL A 132 6.17 -4.22 -15.93
C VAL A 132 7.32 -4.11 -16.92
N ALA A 133 8.47 -3.65 -16.45
CA ALA A 133 9.67 -3.53 -17.27
C ALA A 133 10.07 -4.90 -17.85
N GLU A 134 10.49 -4.92 -19.11
CA GLU A 134 10.79 -6.14 -19.87
C GLU A 134 11.72 -7.11 -19.13
N ARG A 135 12.76 -6.59 -18.46
CA ARG A 135 13.69 -7.44 -17.70
C ARG A 135 13.07 -8.09 -16.46
N LEU A 136 12.17 -7.38 -15.77
CA LEU A 136 11.43 -7.96 -14.66
C LEU A 136 10.45 -9.02 -15.14
N ASP A 137 9.77 -8.76 -16.25
CA ASP A 137 8.86 -9.75 -16.85
C ASP A 137 9.62 -10.98 -17.34
N ALA A 138 10.77 -10.81 -17.98
CA ALA A 138 11.64 -11.91 -18.38
C ALA A 138 12.14 -12.72 -17.18
N ALA A 139 12.53 -12.07 -16.07
CA ALA A 139 12.92 -12.76 -14.84
C ALA A 139 11.76 -13.59 -14.28
N ARG A 140 10.55 -13.04 -14.27
CA ARG A 140 9.33 -13.76 -13.86
C ARG A 140 9.04 -14.98 -14.74
N GLN A 141 9.12 -14.82 -16.06
CA GLN A 141 8.90 -15.91 -17.01
C GLN A 141 9.92 -17.04 -16.86
N ASN A 142 11.12 -16.73 -16.40
CA ASN A 142 12.17 -17.71 -16.08
C ASN A 142 12.09 -18.30 -14.67
N GLY A 143 10.93 -18.14 -13.99
CA GLY A 143 10.67 -18.70 -12.66
C GLY A 143 11.17 -17.86 -11.49
N GLY A 144 11.62 -16.62 -11.74
CA GLY A 144 11.94 -15.65 -10.70
C GLY A 144 10.68 -15.10 -10.01
N THR A 145 10.87 -14.58 -8.80
CA THR A 145 9.82 -13.88 -8.07
C THR A 145 9.97 -12.38 -8.30
N VAL A 146 8.89 -11.71 -8.68
CA VAL A 146 8.78 -10.25 -8.70
C VAL A 146 7.93 -9.83 -7.52
N SER A 147 8.43 -8.89 -6.73
CA SER A 147 7.73 -8.35 -5.57
C SER A 147 7.49 -6.85 -5.73
N ILE A 148 6.42 -6.35 -5.12
CA ILE A 148 6.20 -4.93 -4.94
C ILE A 148 6.61 -4.55 -3.52
N THR A 149 7.31 -3.41 -3.37
CA THR A 149 7.79 -2.92 -2.08
C THR A 149 7.31 -1.50 -1.88
N PHE A 150 6.66 -1.25 -0.74
CA PHE A 150 6.32 0.07 -0.26
C PHE A 150 7.34 0.45 0.82
N HIS A 151 8.08 1.55 0.61
CA HIS A 151 9.16 1.99 1.50
C HIS A 151 8.65 2.76 2.72
N GLY A 152 7.41 3.17 2.71
CA GLY A 152 6.75 3.84 3.83
C GLY A 152 5.27 3.94 3.58
N MET A 153 4.50 3.71 4.60
CA MET A 153 3.04 3.87 4.60
C MET A 153 2.59 4.18 6.02
N ALA A 154 1.49 4.92 6.19
CA ALA A 154 0.93 5.20 7.49
C ALA A 154 -0.60 5.07 7.41
N THR A 155 -1.18 4.17 8.22
CA THR A 155 -0.58 3.27 9.20
C THR A 155 -0.71 1.81 8.77
N ALA A 156 -1.74 1.49 7.97
CA ALA A 156 -1.99 0.18 7.40
C ALA A 156 -2.16 0.29 5.88
N ILE A 157 -1.82 -0.77 5.17
CA ILE A 157 -1.97 -0.85 3.72
C ILE A 157 -2.59 -2.18 3.31
N TYR A 158 -3.58 -2.11 2.43
CA TYR A 158 -4.10 -3.23 1.67
C TYR A 158 -3.71 -3.06 0.21
N VAL A 159 -3.28 -4.12 -0.44
CA VAL A 159 -2.77 -4.07 -1.80
C VAL A 159 -3.48 -5.06 -2.69
N TRP A 160 -3.97 -4.57 -3.84
CA TRP A 160 -4.49 -5.39 -4.93
C TRP A 160 -3.64 -5.17 -6.18
N VAL A 161 -3.52 -6.19 -6.98
CA VAL A 161 -2.89 -6.12 -8.31
C VAL A 161 -3.82 -6.82 -9.30
N ASN A 162 -4.27 -6.12 -10.31
CA ASN A 162 -5.22 -6.62 -11.31
C ASN A 162 -6.46 -7.25 -10.67
N GLY A 163 -7.08 -6.54 -9.74
CA GLY A 163 -8.29 -6.99 -9.04
C GLY A 163 -8.07 -8.09 -7.99
N VAL A 164 -6.86 -8.60 -7.82
CA VAL A 164 -6.56 -9.68 -6.88
C VAL A 164 -5.87 -9.11 -5.65
N PHE A 165 -6.38 -9.43 -4.45
CA PHE A 165 -5.70 -9.09 -3.21
C PHE A 165 -4.35 -9.79 -3.12
N VAL A 166 -3.30 -9.03 -2.86
CA VAL A 166 -1.93 -9.56 -2.81
C VAL A 166 -1.25 -9.40 -1.47
N GLY A 167 -1.69 -8.48 -0.61
CA GLY A 167 -1.08 -8.34 0.69
C GLY A 167 -1.65 -7.25 1.57
N TYR A 168 -1.37 -7.39 2.86
CA TYR A 168 -1.67 -6.45 3.94
C TYR A 168 -0.43 -6.22 4.78
N GLY A 169 -0.28 -5.03 5.35
CA GLY A 169 0.76 -4.72 6.31
C GLY A 169 0.42 -3.52 7.17
N GLU A 170 0.89 -3.55 8.40
CA GLU A 170 0.91 -2.44 9.34
C GLU A 170 2.35 -2.08 9.68
N ASP A 171 2.54 -0.94 10.37
CA ASP A 171 3.83 -0.48 10.88
C ASP A 171 4.91 -0.45 9.80
N GLY A 172 4.71 0.41 8.82
CA GLY A 172 5.53 0.51 7.61
C GLY A 172 6.72 1.47 7.70
N TYR A 173 7.31 1.69 8.90
CA TYR A 173 8.48 2.53 9.12
C TYR A 173 9.72 1.72 9.47
#